data_1d153ea8812d9679be8af415a8ce58a6
#
_entry.id   1d153ea8812d9679be8af415a8ce58a6
#
_cell.length_a   1.000
_cell.length_b   1.000
_cell.length_c   1.000
_cell.angle_alpha   90.00
_cell.angle_beta   90.00
_cell.angle_gamma   90.00
#
_symmetry.space_group_name_H-M   'P 1'
#
loop_
_entity.id
_entity.type
_entity.pdbx_description
1 polymer ?
#
loop_
_entity_poly.entity_id
_entity_poly.type
_entity_poly.pdbx_seq_one_letter_code
_entity_poly.pdbx_strand_id
1 'polypeptide(L)'
;MDLVTIRTFQNYFSAHILLTKLRSSGIECYLKDEFTVTVDPFLSNAVGGIKLVVKKEFEKEANEMLLLFDDEYMQSVVCPKCGSHSISLVPKQSTSNMVTAVLSWLFGNYAVSAENVYQCSNCKYESENLPENFADEAFQNEKDRLN
;
A
#
# COMPACT_ATOMS: atom_id res chain seq x y z
N MET A 1 -12.52 11.99 23.23
CA MET A 1 -12.24 10.69 22.58
C MET A 1 -11.03 10.91 21.69
N ASP A 2 -9.93 10.27 22.02
CA ASP A 2 -8.68 10.42 21.25
C ASP A 2 -8.73 9.47 20.07
N LEU A 3 -8.82 10.03 18.86
CA LEU A 3 -8.76 9.29 17.61
C LEU A 3 -7.34 9.37 17.04
N VAL A 4 -6.81 8.24 16.58
CA VAL A 4 -5.51 8.15 15.91
C VAL A 4 -5.68 7.67 14.47
N THR A 5 -4.89 8.26 13.58
CA THR A 5 -4.81 7.82 12.18
C THR A 5 -3.86 6.64 12.10
N ILE A 6 -4.37 5.50 11.63
CA ILE A 6 -3.57 4.27 11.47
C ILE A 6 -3.10 4.05 10.04
N ARG A 7 -3.81 4.58 9.04
CA ARG A 7 -3.42 4.52 7.63
C ARG A 7 -4.05 5.66 6.83
N THR A 8 -3.40 6.05 5.75
CA THR A 8 -3.89 7.06 4.79
C THR A 8 -3.95 6.47 3.39
N PHE A 9 -4.98 6.82 2.63
CA PHE A 9 -5.25 6.31 1.29
C PHE A 9 -5.46 7.45 0.31
N GLN A 10 -5.04 7.24 -0.93
CA GLN A 10 -5.35 8.13 -2.05
C GLN A 10 -6.58 7.66 -2.83
N ASN A 11 -7.00 6.41 -2.62
CA ASN A 11 -8.10 5.76 -3.31
C ASN A 11 -9.23 5.41 -2.34
N TYR A 12 -10.45 5.82 -2.70
CA TYR A 12 -11.68 5.54 -1.95
C TYR A 12 -11.93 4.04 -1.75
N PHE A 13 -11.75 3.23 -2.79
CA PHE A 13 -12.02 1.79 -2.72
C PHE A 13 -11.09 1.08 -1.73
N SER A 14 -9.78 1.38 -1.78
CA SER A 14 -8.81 0.81 -0.87
C SER A 14 -9.11 1.17 0.59
N ALA A 15 -9.54 2.42 0.85
CA ALA A 15 -9.95 2.86 2.18
C ALA A 15 -11.16 2.07 2.69
N HIS A 16 -12.18 1.89 1.86
CA HIS A 16 -13.41 1.17 2.23
C HIS A 16 -13.22 -0.34 2.40
N ILE A 17 -12.33 -0.96 1.62
CA ILE A 17 -11.98 -2.38 1.80
C ILE A 17 -11.40 -2.60 3.20
N LEU A 18 -10.40 -1.81 3.60
CA LEU A 18 -9.77 -1.95 4.91
C LEU A 18 -10.69 -1.52 6.06
N LEU A 19 -11.51 -0.47 5.86
CA LEU A 19 -12.57 -0.11 6.80
C LEU A 19 -13.51 -1.29 7.08
N THR A 20 -13.97 -1.96 6.01
CA THR A 20 -14.90 -3.10 6.13
C THR A 20 -14.23 -4.29 6.80
N LYS A 21 -12.99 -4.61 6.43
CA LYS A 21 -12.21 -5.69 7.03
C LYS A 21 -12.01 -5.46 8.56
N LEU A 22 -11.59 -4.27 8.97
CA LEU A 22 -11.42 -3.95 10.40
C LEU A 22 -12.75 -4.01 11.17
N ARG A 23 -13.83 -3.50 10.60
CA ARG A 23 -15.16 -3.58 11.21
C ARG A 23 -15.65 -5.01 11.35
N SER A 24 -15.40 -5.87 10.37
CA SER A 24 -15.74 -7.29 10.46
C SER A 24 -14.95 -8.04 11.53
N SER A 25 -13.77 -7.54 11.88
CA SER A 25 -12.95 -8.03 12.99
C SER A 25 -13.33 -7.42 14.35
N GLY A 26 -14.41 -6.60 14.40
CA GLY A 26 -14.91 -6.00 15.65
C GLY A 26 -14.24 -4.69 16.06
N ILE A 27 -13.36 -4.12 15.22
CA ILE A 27 -12.67 -2.87 15.52
C ILE A 27 -13.49 -1.69 15.03
N GLU A 28 -13.87 -0.78 15.93
CA GLU A 28 -14.54 0.48 15.58
C GLU A 28 -13.55 1.42 14.86
N CYS A 29 -13.82 1.68 13.59
CA CYS A 29 -13.01 2.57 12.76
C CYS A 29 -13.87 3.44 11.84
N TYR A 30 -13.30 4.57 11.40
CA TYR A 30 -13.98 5.58 10.60
C TYR A 30 -13.03 6.11 9.53
N LEU A 31 -13.61 6.60 8.41
CA LEU A 31 -12.86 7.36 7.40
C LEU A 31 -13.05 8.85 7.66
N LYS A 32 -11.95 9.58 7.60
CA LYS A 32 -11.89 11.03 7.69
C LYS A 32 -11.40 11.60 6.36
N ASP A 33 -11.92 12.76 5.99
CA ASP A 33 -11.59 13.49 4.75
C ASP A 33 -12.01 12.74 3.45
N GLU A 34 -12.84 11.70 3.56
CA GLU A 34 -13.34 10.85 2.46
C GLU A 34 -14.07 11.67 1.40
N PHE A 35 -15.03 12.50 1.81
CA PHE A 35 -15.83 13.30 0.86
C PHE A 35 -14.99 14.34 0.15
N THR A 36 -14.04 14.97 0.84
CA THR A 36 -13.15 15.98 0.27
C THR A 36 -12.32 15.40 -0.87
N VAL A 37 -11.72 14.23 -0.65
CA VAL A 37 -10.88 13.54 -1.64
C VAL A 37 -11.70 13.01 -2.81
N THR A 38 -12.94 12.58 -2.56
CA THR A 38 -13.81 12.00 -3.60
C THR A 38 -14.39 13.08 -4.51
N VAL A 39 -14.76 14.25 -3.96
CA VAL A 39 -15.38 15.36 -4.73
C VAL A 39 -14.33 16.16 -5.50
N ASP A 40 -13.16 16.36 -4.91
CA ASP A 40 -12.07 17.10 -5.54
C ASP A 40 -10.73 16.39 -5.35
N PRO A 41 -10.30 15.59 -6.35
CA PRO A 41 -9.03 14.87 -6.30
C PRO A 41 -7.80 15.78 -6.18
N PHE A 42 -7.88 17.06 -6.63
CA PHE A 42 -6.78 18.01 -6.49
C PHE A 42 -6.55 18.41 -5.03
N LEU A 43 -7.62 18.42 -4.21
CA LEU A 43 -7.52 18.67 -2.79
C LEU A 43 -6.96 17.47 -2.00
N SER A 44 -6.91 16.27 -2.60
CA SER A 44 -6.33 15.08 -1.98
C SER A 44 -4.91 15.33 -1.46
N ASN A 45 -4.07 16.00 -2.26
CA ASN A 45 -2.71 16.36 -1.84
C ASN A 45 -2.69 17.38 -0.69
N ALA A 46 -3.64 18.32 -0.67
CA ALA A 46 -3.70 19.35 0.36
C ALA A 46 -4.19 18.80 1.71
N VAL A 47 -5.15 17.88 1.71
CA VAL A 47 -5.67 17.24 2.94
C VAL A 47 -4.87 15.99 3.34
N GLY A 48 -3.98 15.52 2.48
CA GLY A 48 -3.13 14.35 2.73
C GLY A 48 -3.84 13.00 2.57
N GLY A 49 -4.94 12.95 1.80
CA GLY A 49 -5.69 11.72 1.51
C GLY A 49 -6.76 11.34 2.54
N ILE A 50 -7.43 10.22 2.30
CA ILE A 50 -8.47 9.65 3.17
C ILE A 50 -7.79 8.95 4.35
N LYS A 51 -8.14 9.36 5.57
CA LYS A 51 -7.51 8.84 6.78
C LYS A 51 -8.41 7.80 7.44
N LEU A 52 -7.88 6.61 7.66
CA LEU A 52 -8.52 5.57 8.47
C LEU A 52 -8.14 5.82 9.93
N VAL A 53 -9.14 6.10 10.75
CA VAL A 53 -8.96 6.45 12.16
C VAL A 53 -9.65 5.45 13.08
N VAL A 54 -9.03 5.19 14.22
CA VAL A 54 -9.55 4.35 15.30
C VAL A 54 -9.44 5.08 16.63
N LYS A 55 -10.15 4.60 17.65
CA LYS A 55 -9.90 5.06 19.02
C LYS A 55 -8.50 4.62 19.46
N LYS A 56 -7.80 5.44 20.22
CA LYS A 56 -6.43 5.16 20.68
C LYS A 56 -6.29 3.82 21.40
N GLU A 57 -7.32 3.38 22.10
CA GLU A 57 -7.35 2.08 22.78
C GLU A 57 -7.24 0.88 21.82
N PHE A 58 -7.71 1.02 20.57
CA PHE A 58 -7.65 -0.02 19.51
C PHE A 58 -6.48 0.16 18.54
N GLU A 59 -5.61 1.16 18.72
CA GLU A 59 -4.51 1.47 17.80
C GLU A 59 -3.60 0.26 17.56
N LYS A 60 -3.21 -0.43 18.63
CA LYS A 60 -2.30 -1.59 18.53
C LYS A 60 -2.96 -2.75 17.80
N GLU A 61 -4.17 -3.13 18.21
CA GLU A 61 -4.94 -4.21 17.62
C GLU A 61 -5.24 -3.96 16.13
N ALA A 62 -5.64 -2.72 15.80
CA ALA A 62 -5.89 -2.31 14.42
C ALA A 62 -4.63 -2.39 13.54
N ASN A 63 -3.47 -1.98 14.05
CA ASN A 63 -2.22 -2.08 13.31
C ASN A 63 -1.77 -3.54 13.12
N GLU A 64 -1.94 -4.41 14.11
CA GLU A 64 -1.67 -5.85 13.98
C GLU A 64 -2.56 -6.49 12.90
N MET A 65 -3.85 -6.14 12.88
CA MET A 65 -4.78 -6.61 11.84
C MET A 65 -4.42 -6.09 10.45
N LEU A 66 -4.00 -4.82 10.34
CA LEU A 66 -3.54 -4.26 9.05
C LEU A 66 -2.32 -5.02 8.51
N LEU A 67 -1.37 -5.39 9.36
CA LEU A 67 -0.22 -6.21 8.95
C LEU A 67 -0.66 -7.58 8.43
N LEU A 68 -1.62 -8.25 9.10
CA LEU A 68 -2.17 -9.52 8.63
C LEU A 68 -2.86 -9.37 7.25
N PHE A 69 -3.62 -8.30 7.05
CA PHE A 69 -4.27 -8.04 5.76
C PHE A 69 -3.27 -7.73 4.65
N ASP A 70 -2.19 -7.02 4.96
CA ASP A 70 -1.10 -6.76 4.01
C ASP A 70 -0.39 -8.08 3.63
N ASP A 71 -0.14 -8.97 4.60
CA ASP A 71 0.45 -10.29 4.36
C ASP A 71 -0.47 -11.18 3.51
N GLU A 72 -1.77 -11.24 3.83
CA GLU A 72 -2.78 -11.94 3.03
C GLU A 72 -2.79 -11.43 1.58
N TYR A 73 -2.77 -10.10 1.41
CA TYR A 73 -2.75 -9.49 0.09
C TYR A 73 -1.47 -9.86 -0.68
N MET A 74 -0.32 -9.77 -0.05
CA MET A 74 0.97 -10.15 -0.65
C MET A 74 0.99 -11.62 -1.08
N GLN A 75 0.40 -12.53 -0.28
CA GLN A 75 0.29 -13.95 -0.63
C GLN A 75 -0.69 -14.21 -1.78
N SER A 76 -1.68 -13.34 -1.97
CA SER A 76 -2.66 -13.46 -3.07
C SER A 76 -2.12 -12.97 -4.41
N VAL A 77 -1.09 -12.12 -4.41
CA VAL A 77 -0.54 -11.53 -5.63
C VAL A 77 0.19 -12.56 -6.46
N VAL A 78 -0.11 -12.57 -7.76
CA VAL A 78 0.45 -13.50 -8.74
C VAL A 78 1.42 -12.76 -9.65
N CYS A 79 2.58 -13.35 -9.90
CA CYS A 79 3.53 -12.80 -10.85
C CYS A 79 2.95 -12.83 -12.27
N PRO A 80 2.84 -11.69 -12.99
CA PRO A 80 2.26 -11.65 -14.34
C PRO A 80 3.11 -12.39 -15.38
N LYS A 81 4.39 -12.64 -15.07
CA LYS A 81 5.30 -13.30 -16.00
C LYS A 81 5.33 -14.82 -15.87
N CYS A 82 5.25 -15.36 -14.66
CA CYS A 82 5.40 -16.80 -14.42
C CYS A 82 4.29 -17.44 -13.59
N GLY A 83 3.30 -16.66 -13.14
CA GLY A 83 2.16 -17.17 -12.38
C GLY A 83 2.48 -17.62 -10.94
N SER A 84 3.68 -17.36 -10.42
CA SER A 84 4.03 -17.74 -9.04
C SER A 84 3.59 -16.68 -8.02
N HIS A 85 3.28 -17.12 -6.80
CA HIS A 85 2.95 -16.23 -5.66
C HIS A 85 4.20 -15.78 -4.89
N SER A 86 5.38 -15.83 -5.50
CA SER A 86 6.67 -15.56 -4.84
C SER A 86 7.15 -14.14 -5.10
N ILE A 87 6.32 -13.14 -4.85
CA ILE A 87 6.67 -11.74 -4.98
C ILE A 87 7.10 -11.21 -3.61
N SER A 88 8.23 -10.51 -3.59
CA SER A 88 8.76 -9.87 -2.39
C SER A 88 9.28 -8.47 -2.69
N LEU A 89 9.22 -7.59 -1.69
CA LEU A 89 9.77 -6.25 -1.78
C LEU A 89 11.28 -6.34 -1.53
N VAL A 90 12.07 -5.93 -2.53
CA VAL A 90 13.53 -5.95 -2.44
C VAL A 90 14.09 -4.56 -2.75
N PRO A 91 15.25 -4.18 -2.18
CA PRO A 91 15.92 -2.95 -2.58
C PRO A 91 16.33 -3.03 -4.05
N LYS A 92 15.96 -2.00 -4.82
CA LYS A 92 16.37 -1.89 -6.24
C LYS A 92 17.89 -1.89 -6.35
N GLN A 93 18.45 -2.82 -7.09
CA GLN A 93 19.87 -2.84 -7.38
C GLN A 93 20.20 -1.78 -8.43
N SER A 94 20.29 -0.53 -7.99
CA SER A 94 20.68 0.61 -8.81
C SER A 94 22.11 1.04 -8.45
N THR A 95 22.87 1.48 -9.43
CA THR A 95 24.19 2.12 -9.20
C THR A 95 24.07 3.31 -8.25
N SER A 96 22.95 4.01 -8.22
CA SER A 96 22.65 5.07 -7.27
C SER A 96 22.61 4.56 -5.83
N ASN A 97 21.95 3.44 -5.55
CA ASN A 97 21.89 2.82 -4.22
C ASN A 97 23.27 2.33 -3.76
N MET A 98 24.10 1.87 -4.69
CA MET A 98 25.44 1.40 -4.40
C MET A 98 26.40 2.56 -4.07
N VAL A 99 26.31 3.68 -4.80
CA VAL A 99 27.09 4.91 -4.51
C VAL A 99 26.67 5.51 -3.17
N THR A 100 25.36 5.52 -2.87
CA THR A 100 24.84 6.05 -1.61
C THR A 100 25.21 5.16 -0.42
N ALA A 101 25.24 3.84 -0.58
CA ALA A 101 25.73 2.92 0.46
C ALA A 101 27.21 3.17 0.79
N VAL A 102 28.05 3.38 -0.23
CA VAL A 102 29.47 3.71 -0.05
C VAL A 102 29.65 5.08 0.62
N LEU A 103 28.88 6.09 0.20
CA LEU A 103 28.90 7.43 0.81
C LEU A 103 28.42 7.41 2.26
N SER A 104 27.36 6.64 2.58
CA SER A 104 26.86 6.47 3.95
C SER A 104 27.89 5.82 4.85
N TRP A 105 28.69 4.88 4.33
CA TRP A 105 29.77 4.23 5.06
C TRP A 105 30.95 5.20 5.32
N LEU A 106 31.23 6.12 4.37
CA LEU A 106 32.35 7.07 4.48
C LEU A 106 32.02 8.30 5.36
N PHE A 107 30.79 8.78 5.32
CA PHE A 107 30.42 10.06 5.96
C PHE A 107 29.49 9.92 7.17
N GLY A 108 29.08 8.72 7.54
CA GLY A 108 28.27 8.40 8.72
C GLY A 108 27.01 9.26 8.84
N ASN A 109 25.82 8.65 8.75
CA ASN A 109 24.52 9.29 8.99
C ASN A 109 23.86 10.10 7.86
N TYR A 110 23.91 9.67 6.63
CA TYR A 110 22.88 10.08 5.67
C TYR A 110 21.83 8.97 5.55
N ALA A 111 20.59 9.28 5.97
CA ALA A 111 19.43 8.43 5.70
C ALA A 111 19.17 8.44 4.19
N VAL A 112 19.65 7.41 3.51
CA VAL A 112 19.41 7.24 2.08
C VAL A 112 18.08 6.52 1.91
N SER A 113 17.15 7.16 1.24
CA SER A 113 15.93 6.51 0.77
C SER A 113 16.32 5.45 -0.27
N ALA A 114 16.37 4.19 0.13
CA ALA A 114 16.52 3.09 -0.81
C ALA A 114 15.21 2.94 -1.61
N GLU A 115 15.30 3.03 -2.93
CA GLU A 115 14.18 2.66 -3.79
C GLU A 115 13.96 1.14 -3.69
N ASN A 116 12.75 0.74 -3.33
CA ASN A 116 12.34 -0.65 -3.28
C ASN A 116 11.52 -1.00 -4.51
N VAL A 117 11.64 -2.25 -4.97
CA VAL A 117 10.86 -2.80 -6.08
C VAL A 117 10.29 -4.17 -5.68
N TYR A 118 9.16 -4.52 -6.24
CA TYR A 118 8.59 -5.85 -6.13
C TYR A 118 9.30 -6.78 -7.10
N GLN A 119 9.94 -7.84 -6.60
CA GLN A 119 10.65 -8.81 -7.42
C GLN A 119 10.07 -10.20 -7.19
N CYS A 120 9.83 -10.92 -8.29
CA CYS A 120 9.48 -12.33 -8.24
C CYS A 120 10.72 -13.19 -7.99
N SER A 121 10.73 -13.98 -6.91
CA SER A 121 11.85 -14.85 -6.56
C SER A 121 12.10 -15.94 -7.61
N ASN A 122 11.05 -16.35 -8.32
CA ASN A 122 11.10 -17.44 -9.31
C ASN A 122 11.67 -17.00 -10.67
N CYS A 123 11.14 -15.91 -11.26
CA CYS A 123 11.54 -15.48 -12.61
C CYS A 123 12.31 -14.17 -12.66
N LYS A 124 12.58 -13.55 -11.50
CA LYS A 124 13.27 -12.26 -11.36
C LYS A 124 12.59 -11.09 -12.07
N TYR A 125 11.30 -11.20 -12.35
CA TYR A 125 10.50 -10.09 -12.85
C TYR A 125 10.44 -9.00 -11.79
N GLU A 126 10.68 -7.76 -12.18
CA GLU A 126 10.65 -6.58 -11.31
C GLU A 126 9.53 -5.64 -11.71
N SER A 127 8.86 -5.04 -10.73
CA SER A 127 7.84 -4.02 -10.90
C SER A 127 7.98 -2.95 -9.82
N GLU A 128 7.77 -1.69 -10.17
CA GLU A 128 7.76 -0.58 -9.22
C GLU A 128 6.48 -0.58 -8.38
N ASN A 129 5.39 -1.06 -8.97
CA ASN A 129 4.12 -1.24 -8.28
C ASN A 129 3.87 -2.71 -8.02
N LEU A 130 3.13 -3.01 -6.95
CA LEU A 130 2.64 -4.35 -6.72
C LEU A 130 1.74 -4.76 -7.89
N PRO A 131 2.00 -5.91 -8.55
CA PRO A 131 1.15 -6.37 -9.64
C PRO A 131 -0.29 -6.51 -9.15
N GLU A 132 -1.22 -5.84 -9.83
CA GLU A 132 -2.65 -5.94 -9.54
C GLU A 132 -3.11 -7.36 -9.87
N ASN A 133 -3.96 -7.94 -9.01
CA ASN A 133 -4.58 -9.22 -9.32
C ASN A 133 -5.51 -9.03 -10.54
N PHE A 134 -5.52 -9.99 -11.46
CA PHE A 134 -6.34 -9.97 -12.70
C PHE A 134 -7.82 -9.68 -12.49
N ALA A 135 -8.32 -9.74 -11.25
CA ALA A 135 -9.68 -9.33 -10.90
C ALA A 135 -9.93 -7.84 -11.17
N ASP A 136 -8.92 -6.98 -10.97
CA ASP A 136 -9.04 -5.54 -11.16
C ASP A 136 -8.95 -5.15 -12.64
N GLU A 137 -8.19 -5.90 -13.47
CA GLU A 137 -8.15 -5.72 -14.92
C GLU A 137 -9.48 -6.11 -15.58
N ALA A 138 -10.19 -7.12 -15.06
CA ALA A 138 -11.50 -7.50 -15.55
C ALA A 138 -12.53 -6.38 -15.37
N PHE A 139 -12.50 -5.68 -14.23
CA PHE A 139 -13.37 -4.53 -13.97
C PHE A 139 -13.04 -3.31 -14.82
N GLN A 140 -11.77 -3.05 -15.12
CA GLN A 140 -11.37 -1.95 -15.99
C GLN A 140 -11.73 -2.21 -17.45
N ASN A 141 -11.49 -3.44 -17.95
CA ASN A 141 -11.86 -3.84 -19.30
C ASN A 141 -13.38 -3.81 -19.55
N GLU A 142 -14.19 -4.08 -18.51
CA GLU A 142 -15.65 -4.00 -18.62
C GLU A 142 -16.13 -2.55 -18.68
N LYS A 143 -15.47 -1.63 -17.98
CA LYS A 143 -15.76 -0.20 -18.01
C LYS A 143 -15.40 0.44 -19.34
N ASP A 144 -14.31 0.02 -19.98
CA ASP A 144 -13.89 0.48 -21.31
C ASP A 144 -14.78 -0.07 -22.45
N ARG A 145 -15.50 -1.17 -22.21
CA ARG A 145 -16.49 -1.72 -23.16
C ARG A 145 -17.85 -1.04 -23.09
N LEU A 146 -18.13 -0.32 -22.03
CA LEU A 146 -19.42 0.36 -21.80
C LEU A 146 -19.40 1.84 -22.17
N ASN A 147 -18.26 2.38 -22.61
CA ASN A 147 -18.07 3.72 -23.19
C ASN A 147 -17.79 3.65 -24.69
#